data_9e49dfaf4068f7e87843759a3a94560d
#
_entry.id   9e49dfaf4068f7e87843759a3a94560d
#
_cell.length_a   1.000
_cell.length_b   1.000
_cell.length_c   1.000
_cell.angle_alpha   90.00
_cell.angle_beta   90.00
_cell.angle_gamma   90.00
#
_symmetry.space_group_name_H-M   'P 1'
#
loop_
_entity.id
_entity.type
_entity.pdbx_description
1 polymer ?
#
loop_
_entity_poly.entity_id
_entity_poly.type
_entity_poly.pdbx_seq_one_letter_code
_entity_poly.pdbx_strand_id
1 'polypeptide(L)'
;MKKKILVVDDDKQVTGYLSKVLSEVGGFSVDLAETAEEAHKKIQTATYDLVLVDLKLPDMDGLQLITEIVTLKPEILTVLITGHASIDSAVEAMKRGASDYLTKPFDLEEMLARLRKVLLEKKRFASIKNHPQGCSFSWERIKEMKDNQIEFWAGDGLTRLQIVDVSEKDGTIYMVTREGKKTWPLDFQKLEEVHTKIHNREIALMAYEIDRCIPTWGNYVTGLLKYLGCEKVMT
;
A
#
# COMPACT_ATOMS: atom_id res chain seq x y z
N MET A 1 -15.74 -6.79 15.39
CA MET A 1 -16.59 -6.26 14.27
C MET A 1 -16.22 -7.01 13.01
N LYS A 2 -17.20 -7.32 12.14
CA LYS A 2 -16.95 -7.89 10.83
C LYS A 2 -16.22 -6.85 9.95
N LYS A 3 -15.25 -7.31 9.16
CA LYS A 3 -14.59 -6.45 8.17
C LYS A 3 -15.56 -6.10 7.05
N LYS A 4 -15.54 -4.84 6.59
CA LYS A 4 -16.46 -4.34 5.57
C LYS A 4 -15.75 -4.18 4.22
N ILE A 5 -16.30 -4.82 3.20
CA ILE A 5 -15.77 -4.84 1.84
C ILE A 5 -16.77 -4.16 0.90
N LEU A 6 -16.29 -3.29 0.02
CA LEU A 6 -17.03 -2.78 -1.12
C LEU A 6 -16.58 -3.54 -2.37
N VAL A 7 -17.51 -4.06 -3.15
CA VAL A 7 -17.26 -4.68 -4.45
C VAL A 7 -17.77 -3.73 -5.53
N VAL A 8 -16.90 -3.38 -6.47
CA VAL A 8 -17.18 -2.45 -7.58
C VAL A 8 -16.98 -3.21 -8.89
N ASP A 9 -18.10 -3.57 -9.54
CA ASP A 9 -18.11 -4.34 -10.79
C ASP A 9 -19.51 -4.18 -11.41
N ASP A 10 -19.62 -3.91 -12.70
CA ASP A 10 -20.89 -3.69 -13.39
C ASP A 10 -21.61 -5.00 -13.74
N ASP A 11 -20.91 -6.13 -13.67
CA ASP A 11 -21.50 -7.45 -13.88
C ASP A 11 -22.26 -7.92 -12.62
N LYS A 12 -23.61 -7.90 -12.71
CA LYS A 12 -24.50 -8.34 -11.61
C LYS A 12 -24.35 -9.81 -11.22
N GLN A 13 -23.89 -10.66 -12.12
CA GLN A 13 -23.64 -12.06 -11.80
C GLN A 13 -22.36 -12.19 -10.96
N VAL A 14 -21.32 -11.44 -11.32
CA VAL A 14 -20.05 -11.38 -10.56
C VAL A 14 -20.27 -10.76 -9.19
N THR A 15 -20.92 -9.59 -9.10
CA THR A 15 -21.20 -8.93 -7.82
C THR A 15 -22.10 -9.76 -6.91
N GLY A 16 -23.13 -10.39 -7.45
CA GLY A 16 -24.02 -11.29 -6.71
C GLY A 16 -23.29 -12.52 -6.16
N TYR A 17 -22.43 -13.15 -6.99
CA TYR A 17 -21.59 -14.27 -6.56
C TYR A 17 -20.61 -13.85 -5.47
N LEU A 18 -19.85 -12.76 -5.68
CA LEU A 18 -18.88 -12.25 -4.72
C LEU A 18 -19.55 -11.85 -3.40
N SER A 19 -20.70 -11.18 -3.46
CA SER A 19 -21.44 -10.81 -2.25
C SER A 19 -21.81 -12.02 -1.41
N LYS A 20 -22.33 -13.06 -2.03
CA LYS A 20 -22.71 -14.29 -1.34
C LYS A 20 -21.51 -14.97 -0.73
N VAL A 21 -20.46 -15.18 -1.49
CA VAL A 21 -19.26 -15.88 -1.06
C VAL A 21 -18.53 -15.11 0.05
N LEU A 22 -18.32 -13.83 -0.12
CA LEU A 22 -17.62 -13.00 0.87
C LEU A 22 -18.41 -12.88 2.18
N SER A 23 -19.75 -12.86 2.11
CA SER A 23 -20.58 -12.78 3.32
C SER A 23 -20.73 -14.13 4.03
N GLU A 24 -21.06 -15.20 3.30
CA GLU A 24 -21.38 -16.51 3.89
C GLU A 24 -20.13 -17.30 4.25
N VAL A 25 -19.13 -17.33 3.36
CA VAL A 25 -17.90 -18.11 3.55
C VAL A 25 -16.77 -17.24 4.14
N GLY A 26 -16.63 -16.03 3.64
CA GLY A 26 -15.61 -15.07 4.09
C GLY A 26 -15.91 -14.48 5.46
N GLY A 27 -17.18 -14.37 5.84
CA GLY A 27 -17.63 -13.74 7.10
C GLY A 27 -17.52 -12.21 7.09
N PHE A 28 -17.43 -11.59 5.93
CA PHE A 28 -17.36 -10.15 5.72
C PHE A 28 -18.75 -9.48 5.71
N SER A 29 -18.79 -8.16 5.90
CA SER A 29 -19.93 -7.33 5.52
C SER A 29 -19.66 -6.78 4.12
N VAL A 30 -20.60 -6.91 3.21
CA VAL A 30 -20.37 -6.59 1.79
C VAL A 30 -21.40 -5.58 1.30
N ASP A 31 -20.91 -4.51 0.69
CA ASP A 31 -21.69 -3.57 -0.11
C ASP A 31 -21.26 -3.71 -1.57
N LEU A 32 -22.15 -3.36 -2.50
CA LEU A 32 -21.92 -3.44 -3.94
C LEU A 32 -22.01 -2.06 -4.57
N ALA A 33 -21.27 -1.83 -5.65
CA ALA A 33 -21.41 -0.68 -6.53
C ALA A 33 -21.25 -1.13 -7.98
N GLU A 34 -22.08 -0.61 -8.88
CA GLU A 34 -22.04 -0.95 -10.31
C GLU A 34 -21.19 0.06 -11.12
N THR A 35 -20.83 1.19 -10.50
CA THR A 35 -20.07 2.28 -11.13
C THR A 35 -19.05 2.89 -10.16
N ALA A 36 -18.06 3.58 -10.72
CA ALA A 36 -17.10 4.33 -9.91
C ALA A 36 -17.79 5.48 -9.14
N GLU A 37 -18.76 6.15 -9.75
CA GLU A 37 -19.55 7.21 -9.10
C GLU A 37 -20.29 6.68 -7.86
N GLU A 38 -20.90 5.51 -7.97
CA GLU A 38 -21.58 4.87 -6.83
C GLU A 38 -20.58 4.46 -5.75
N ALA A 39 -19.41 3.94 -6.15
CA ALA A 39 -18.33 3.61 -5.23
C ALA A 39 -17.86 4.84 -4.45
N HIS A 40 -17.64 5.97 -5.12
CA HIS A 40 -17.27 7.24 -4.46
C HIS A 40 -18.31 7.68 -3.44
N LYS A 41 -19.61 7.69 -3.79
CA LYS A 41 -20.69 8.04 -2.85
C LYS A 41 -20.68 7.17 -1.61
N LYS A 42 -20.45 5.86 -1.77
CA LYS A 42 -20.40 4.91 -0.65
C LYS A 42 -19.17 5.13 0.22
N ILE A 43 -18.00 5.35 -0.38
CA ILE A 43 -16.74 5.60 0.34
C ILE A 43 -16.77 6.92 1.12
N GLN A 44 -17.52 7.92 0.66
CA GLN A 44 -17.71 9.18 1.39
C GLN A 44 -18.62 9.02 2.61
N THR A 45 -19.62 8.16 2.55
CA THR A 45 -20.66 8.01 3.57
C THR A 45 -20.43 6.86 4.54
N ALA A 46 -19.56 5.91 4.20
CA ALA A 46 -19.27 4.73 5.01
C ALA A 46 -17.77 4.43 5.03
N THR A 47 -17.33 3.69 6.05
CA THR A 47 -15.95 3.20 6.17
C THR A 47 -15.84 1.78 5.66
N TYR A 48 -14.84 1.52 4.83
CA TYR A 48 -14.51 0.19 4.32
C TYR A 48 -13.11 -0.22 4.74
N ASP A 49 -12.93 -1.52 4.94
CA ASP A 49 -11.60 -2.09 5.19
C ASP A 49 -10.88 -2.39 3.88
N LEU A 50 -11.66 -2.73 2.84
CA LEU A 50 -11.14 -3.12 1.54
C LEU A 50 -12.16 -2.82 0.44
N VAL A 51 -11.68 -2.44 -0.74
CA VAL A 51 -12.47 -2.28 -1.96
C VAL A 51 -11.93 -3.23 -3.03
N LEU A 52 -12.79 -4.07 -3.58
CA LEU A 52 -12.52 -4.88 -4.76
C LEU A 52 -13.00 -4.09 -5.98
N VAL A 53 -12.12 -3.87 -6.96
CA VAL A 53 -12.40 -3.01 -8.11
C VAL A 53 -12.21 -3.81 -9.39
N ASP A 54 -13.22 -3.87 -10.25
CA ASP A 54 -13.01 -4.37 -11.61
C ASP A 54 -12.22 -3.35 -12.44
N LEU A 55 -11.39 -3.85 -13.34
CA LEU A 55 -10.58 -3.00 -14.23
C LEU A 55 -11.45 -2.16 -15.16
N LYS A 56 -12.54 -2.75 -15.67
CA LYS A 56 -13.42 -2.10 -16.66
C LYS A 56 -14.73 -1.74 -16.03
N LEU A 57 -14.90 -0.49 -15.64
CA LEU A 57 -16.17 0.05 -15.20
C LEU A 57 -16.80 0.88 -16.32
N PRO A 58 -18.11 1.06 -16.34
CA PRO A 58 -18.80 1.75 -17.44
C PRO A 58 -18.50 3.25 -17.50
N ASP A 59 -18.12 3.86 -16.39
CA ASP A 59 -17.92 5.29 -16.23
C ASP A 59 -16.45 5.68 -15.98
N MET A 60 -15.58 4.74 -15.61
CA MET A 60 -14.18 5.02 -15.29
C MET A 60 -13.31 3.75 -15.42
N ASP A 61 -12.01 3.92 -15.71
CA ASP A 61 -11.05 2.84 -15.60
C ASP A 61 -10.80 2.49 -14.12
N GLY A 62 -10.84 1.19 -13.77
CA GLY A 62 -10.68 0.74 -12.39
C GLY A 62 -9.33 1.11 -11.77
N LEU A 63 -8.27 1.23 -12.58
CA LEU A 63 -6.96 1.72 -12.10
C LEU A 63 -7.02 3.20 -11.71
N GLN A 64 -7.82 4.00 -12.40
CA GLN A 64 -8.04 5.38 -12.01
C GLN A 64 -8.81 5.45 -10.69
N LEU A 65 -9.88 4.68 -10.54
CA LEU A 65 -10.63 4.59 -9.28
C LEU A 65 -9.73 4.19 -8.11
N ILE A 66 -8.84 3.21 -8.30
CA ILE A 66 -7.86 2.81 -7.27
C ILE A 66 -6.97 3.99 -6.88
N THR A 67 -6.43 4.74 -7.87
CA THR A 67 -5.60 5.91 -7.61
C THR A 67 -6.33 6.95 -6.77
N GLU A 68 -7.59 7.22 -7.09
CA GLU A 68 -8.42 8.18 -6.36
C GLU A 68 -8.73 7.71 -4.94
N ILE A 69 -9.08 6.43 -4.76
CA ILE A 69 -9.32 5.85 -3.42
C ILE A 69 -8.06 5.92 -2.57
N VAL A 70 -6.92 5.50 -3.09
CA VAL A 70 -5.64 5.51 -2.36
C VAL A 70 -5.22 6.92 -1.97
N THR A 71 -5.50 7.91 -2.83
CA THR A 71 -5.20 9.32 -2.56
C THR A 71 -6.11 9.92 -1.49
N LEU A 72 -7.42 9.67 -1.58
CA LEU A 72 -8.43 10.29 -0.71
C LEU A 72 -8.61 9.54 0.62
N LYS A 73 -8.42 8.23 0.63
CA LYS A 73 -8.66 7.32 1.75
C LYS A 73 -7.56 6.25 1.84
N PRO A 74 -6.31 6.62 2.14
CA PRO A 74 -5.17 5.70 2.14
C PRO A 74 -5.30 4.55 3.16
N GLU A 75 -6.25 4.68 4.10
CA GLU A 75 -6.58 3.61 5.03
C GLU A 75 -7.41 2.48 4.40
N ILE A 76 -8.00 2.67 3.23
CA ILE A 76 -8.76 1.65 2.53
C ILE A 76 -7.82 0.82 1.65
N LEU A 77 -7.83 -0.50 1.83
CA LEU A 77 -7.11 -1.40 0.95
C LEU A 77 -7.85 -1.55 -0.38
N THR A 78 -7.12 -1.59 -1.47
CA THR A 78 -7.71 -1.79 -2.80
C THR A 78 -7.15 -3.04 -3.45
N VAL A 79 -8.00 -3.84 -4.06
CA VAL A 79 -7.61 -5.04 -4.82
C VAL A 79 -8.26 -4.96 -6.19
N LEU A 80 -7.44 -5.01 -7.24
CA LEU A 80 -7.94 -5.05 -8.61
C LEU A 80 -8.39 -6.47 -8.96
N ILE A 81 -9.56 -6.61 -9.57
CA ILE A 81 -10.04 -7.88 -10.14
C ILE A 81 -10.24 -7.67 -11.63
N THR A 82 -9.79 -8.58 -12.47
CA THR A 82 -9.99 -8.46 -13.93
C THR A 82 -9.99 -9.77 -14.68
N GLY A 83 -10.84 -9.87 -15.71
CA GLY A 83 -10.78 -10.96 -16.69
C GLY A 83 -9.74 -10.76 -17.80
N HIS A 84 -9.13 -9.58 -17.87
CA HIS A 84 -8.11 -9.23 -18.87
C HIS A 84 -6.74 -9.08 -18.20
N ALA A 85 -6.23 -10.19 -17.69
CA ALA A 85 -4.96 -10.22 -17.01
C ALA A 85 -3.79 -10.05 -17.98
N SER A 86 -2.90 -9.10 -17.66
CA SER A 86 -1.58 -8.97 -18.28
C SER A 86 -0.56 -8.63 -17.20
N ILE A 87 0.71 -8.92 -17.46
CA ILE A 87 1.79 -8.51 -16.56
C ILE A 87 1.78 -6.99 -16.41
N ASP A 88 1.55 -6.27 -17.51
CA ASP A 88 1.53 -4.80 -17.50
C ASP A 88 0.39 -4.24 -16.63
N SER A 89 -0.82 -4.81 -16.71
CA SER A 89 -1.95 -4.36 -15.89
C SER A 89 -1.74 -4.65 -14.40
N ALA A 90 -1.12 -5.78 -14.06
CA ALA A 90 -0.78 -6.10 -12.68
C ALA A 90 0.28 -5.15 -12.12
N VAL A 91 1.35 -4.90 -12.88
CA VAL A 91 2.41 -3.95 -12.50
C VAL A 91 1.85 -2.54 -12.35
N GLU A 92 0.98 -2.11 -13.26
CA GLU A 92 0.36 -0.79 -13.21
C GLU A 92 -0.58 -0.63 -12.00
N ALA A 93 -1.38 -1.66 -11.68
CA ALA A 93 -2.22 -1.66 -10.49
C ALA A 93 -1.39 -1.46 -9.21
N MET A 94 -0.29 -2.20 -9.08
CA MET A 94 0.59 -2.09 -7.92
C MET A 94 1.29 -0.73 -7.84
N LYS A 95 1.72 -0.16 -8.98
CA LYS A 95 2.27 1.20 -9.04
C LYS A 95 1.27 2.27 -8.61
N ARG A 96 -0.01 2.07 -8.88
CA ARG A 96 -1.09 2.97 -8.47
C ARG A 96 -1.56 2.76 -7.03
N GLY A 97 -0.93 1.85 -6.30
CA GLY A 97 -1.17 1.63 -4.88
C GLY A 97 -2.20 0.55 -4.56
N ALA A 98 -2.55 -0.31 -5.53
CA ALA A 98 -3.33 -1.50 -5.23
C ALA A 98 -2.58 -2.39 -4.22
N SER A 99 -3.33 -2.96 -3.29
CA SER A 99 -2.79 -3.87 -2.27
C SER A 99 -2.59 -5.29 -2.78
N ASP A 100 -3.36 -5.69 -3.78
CA ASP A 100 -3.23 -6.97 -4.49
C ASP A 100 -3.97 -6.91 -5.84
N TYR A 101 -3.80 -7.97 -6.63
CA TYR A 101 -4.37 -8.13 -7.96
C TYR A 101 -4.88 -9.56 -8.14
N LEU A 102 -6.11 -9.73 -8.63
CA LEU A 102 -6.76 -11.01 -8.86
C LEU A 102 -7.23 -11.16 -10.32
N THR A 103 -7.02 -12.32 -10.91
CA THR A 103 -7.47 -12.61 -12.28
C THR A 103 -8.73 -13.47 -12.30
N LYS A 104 -9.73 -13.07 -13.08
CA LYS A 104 -10.91 -13.90 -13.36
C LYS A 104 -10.58 -14.91 -14.47
N PRO A 105 -10.97 -16.19 -14.38
CA PRO A 105 -11.62 -16.81 -13.23
C PRO A 105 -10.63 -17.09 -12.09
N PHE A 106 -11.07 -16.92 -10.86
CA PHE A 106 -10.27 -17.21 -9.67
C PHE A 106 -10.89 -18.34 -8.85
N ASP A 107 -10.04 -19.09 -8.18
CA ASP A 107 -10.47 -20.06 -7.17
C ASP A 107 -10.95 -19.34 -5.91
N LEU A 108 -12.01 -19.85 -5.32
CA LEU A 108 -12.65 -19.27 -4.15
C LEU A 108 -11.70 -19.25 -2.93
N GLU A 109 -11.03 -20.37 -2.69
CA GLU A 109 -10.14 -20.50 -1.53
C GLU A 109 -8.93 -19.58 -1.70
N GLU A 110 -8.36 -19.51 -2.91
CA GLU A 110 -7.26 -18.61 -3.24
C GLU A 110 -7.67 -17.15 -3.02
N MET A 111 -8.83 -16.72 -3.55
CA MET A 111 -9.34 -15.37 -3.37
C MET A 111 -9.50 -15.02 -1.88
N LEU A 112 -10.17 -15.86 -1.11
CA LEU A 112 -10.37 -15.61 0.32
C LEU A 112 -9.05 -15.60 1.09
N ALA A 113 -8.10 -16.46 0.75
CA ALA A 113 -6.78 -16.49 1.38
C ALA A 113 -6.02 -15.18 1.10
N ARG A 114 -6.03 -14.68 -0.14
CA ARG A 114 -5.42 -13.41 -0.53
C ARG A 114 -6.06 -12.23 0.19
N LEU A 115 -7.39 -12.12 0.21
CA LEU A 115 -8.09 -11.03 0.90
C LEU A 115 -7.81 -11.04 2.41
N ARG A 116 -7.81 -12.22 3.04
CA ARG A 116 -7.43 -12.36 4.45
C ARG A 116 -5.98 -11.93 4.70
N LYS A 117 -5.07 -12.32 3.83
CA LYS A 117 -3.66 -11.91 3.92
C LYS A 117 -3.52 -10.39 3.86
N VAL A 118 -4.11 -9.74 2.87
CA VAL A 118 -4.10 -8.26 2.71
C VAL A 118 -4.69 -7.57 3.95
N LEU A 119 -5.84 -8.07 4.45
CA LEU A 119 -6.49 -7.53 5.66
C LEU A 119 -5.70 -7.77 6.95
N LEU A 120 -4.95 -8.88 7.05
CA LEU A 120 -4.08 -9.18 8.20
C LEU A 120 -2.83 -8.30 8.19
N GLU A 121 -2.26 -8.07 7.03
CA GLU A 121 -1.12 -7.16 6.86
C GLU A 121 -1.52 -5.74 7.29
N LYS A 122 -2.70 -5.26 6.91
CA LYS A 122 -3.25 -3.99 7.44
C LYS A 122 -3.32 -3.96 8.97
N LYS A 123 -3.73 -5.05 9.63
CA LYS A 123 -3.76 -5.12 11.11
C LYS A 123 -2.36 -5.03 11.72
N ARG A 124 -1.35 -5.67 11.12
CA ARG A 124 0.04 -5.57 11.56
C ARG A 124 0.55 -4.13 11.43
N PHE A 125 0.22 -3.45 10.32
CA PHE A 125 0.54 -2.03 10.14
C PHE A 125 -0.29 -1.11 11.05
N ALA A 126 -1.55 -1.43 11.36
CA ALA A 126 -2.38 -0.65 12.28
C ALA A 126 -1.95 -0.78 13.74
N SER A 127 -1.41 -1.94 14.16
CA SER A 127 -0.83 -2.10 15.50
C SER A 127 0.49 -1.34 15.66
N ILE A 128 1.18 -1.05 14.54
CA ILE A 128 2.33 -0.15 14.48
C ILE A 128 1.89 1.34 14.48
N LYS A 129 0.59 1.63 14.21
CA LYS A 129 0.00 2.98 14.25
C LYS A 129 -0.18 3.59 15.64
N ASN A 130 0.30 2.97 16.72
CA ASN A 130 0.44 3.62 18.04
C ASN A 130 1.69 4.51 18.13
N HIS A 131 2.14 5.07 16.99
CA HIS A 131 3.10 6.16 17.01
C HIS A 131 2.41 7.48 17.31
N PRO A 132 3.05 8.36 18.10
CA PRO A 132 2.55 9.70 18.33
C PRO A 132 2.30 10.40 17.00
N GLN A 133 1.28 11.25 16.97
CA GLN A 133 0.91 12.03 15.78
C GLN A 133 2.15 12.79 15.25
N GLY A 134 2.67 12.37 14.10
CA GLY A 134 3.80 13.00 13.46
C GLY A 134 4.81 12.04 12.84
N CYS A 135 5.76 12.58 12.10
CA CYS A 135 6.91 11.86 11.58
C CYS A 135 7.84 11.44 12.73
N SER A 136 8.23 10.16 12.74
CA SER A 136 9.12 9.59 13.76
C SER A 136 10.56 9.35 13.23
N PHE A 137 10.97 10.15 12.25
CA PHE A 137 12.31 10.03 11.67
C PHE A 137 13.38 10.41 12.70
N SER A 138 14.22 9.46 13.07
CA SER A 138 15.41 9.67 13.87
C SER A 138 16.37 8.49 13.75
N TRP A 139 17.61 8.68 14.13
CA TRP A 139 18.62 7.61 14.15
C TRP A 139 18.24 6.49 15.13
N GLU A 140 17.69 6.86 16.29
CA GLU A 140 17.21 5.92 17.31
C GLU A 140 16.08 5.05 16.76
N ARG A 141 15.18 5.65 16.01
CA ARG A 141 14.08 4.90 15.39
C ARG A 141 14.56 3.92 14.32
N ILE A 142 15.57 4.30 13.55
CA ILE A 142 16.21 3.41 12.56
C ILE A 142 16.88 2.21 13.27
N LYS A 143 17.57 2.45 14.40
CA LYS A 143 18.16 1.37 15.23
C LYS A 143 17.07 0.45 15.79
N GLU A 144 16.00 1.02 16.33
CA GLU A 144 14.86 0.26 16.84
C GLU A 144 14.20 -0.62 15.74
N MET A 145 14.09 -0.11 14.52
CA MET A 145 13.59 -0.89 13.39
C MET A 145 14.49 -2.09 13.09
N LYS A 146 15.80 -1.91 13.14
CA LYS A 146 16.79 -3.00 12.99
C LYS A 146 16.64 -4.04 14.10
N ASP A 147 16.64 -3.59 15.36
CA ASP A 147 16.63 -4.48 16.54
C ASP A 147 15.34 -5.30 16.65
N ASN A 148 14.22 -4.70 16.27
CA ASN A 148 12.91 -5.38 16.22
C ASN A 148 12.64 -6.08 14.88
N GLN A 149 13.61 -6.15 13.97
CA GLN A 149 13.49 -6.80 12.66
C GLN A 149 12.27 -6.32 11.87
N ILE A 150 12.00 -5.02 11.89
CA ILE A 150 10.81 -4.45 11.26
C ILE A 150 10.95 -4.47 9.75
N GLU A 151 9.95 -5.09 9.09
CA GLU A 151 9.81 -5.04 7.64
C GLU A 151 8.92 -3.87 7.23
N PHE A 152 9.25 -3.22 6.13
CA PHE A 152 8.44 -2.18 5.49
C PHE A 152 8.43 -2.35 3.97
N TRP A 153 7.45 -1.72 3.30
CA TRP A 153 7.36 -1.77 1.85
C TRP A 153 8.18 -0.64 1.22
N ALA A 154 8.88 -0.93 0.13
CA ALA A 154 9.41 0.11 -0.76
C ALA A 154 8.27 0.98 -1.32
N GLY A 155 8.61 2.11 -1.89
CA GLY A 155 7.64 3.07 -2.41
C GLY A 155 6.75 2.52 -3.55
N ASP A 156 7.21 1.47 -4.24
CA ASP A 156 6.45 0.74 -5.25
C ASP A 156 5.40 -0.23 -4.66
N GLY A 157 5.46 -0.49 -3.36
CA GLY A 157 4.59 -1.47 -2.71
C GLY A 157 4.87 -2.94 -3.10
N LEU A 158 5.90 -3.21 -3.89
CA LEU A 158 6.22 -4.55 -4.40
C LEU A 158 7.36 -5.23 -3.64
N THR A 159 8.33 -4.44 -3.21
CA THR A 159 9.53 -4.93 -2.55
C THR A 159 9.42 -4.76 -1.05
N ARG A 160 9.54 -5.84 -0.29
CA ARG A 160 9.70 -5.78 1.16
C ARG A 160 11.15 -5.60 1.52
N LEU A 161 11.39 -4.71 2.47
CA LEU A 161 12.69 -4.31 2.97
C LEU A 161 12.76 -4.48 4.48
N GLN A 162 13.94 -4.77 4.97
CA GLN A 162 14.28 -4.82 6.38
C GLN A 162 15.63 -4.15 6.59
N ILE A 163 15.76 -3.35 7.64
CA ILE A 163 17.06 -2.83 8.07
C ILE A 163 17.77 -3.95 8.82
N VAL A 164 18.94 -4.35 8.34
CA VAL A 164 19.70 -5.48 8.91
C VAL A 164 20.92 -5.05 9.66
N ASP A 165 21.46 -3.89 9.32
CA ASP A 165 22.63 -3.33 10.01
C ASP A 165 22.64 -1.81 9.94
N VAL A 166 23.24 -1.18 10.96
CA VAL A 166 23.49 0.25 11.03
C VAL A 166 24.90 0.47 11.61
N SER A 167 25.69 1.29 10.92
CA SER A 167 27.02 1.68 11.39
C SER A 167 26.98 3.08 11.97
N GLU A 168 27.09 3.21 13.30
CA GLU A 168 27.15 4.51 13.96
C GLU A 168 28.43 5.28 13.61
N LYS A 169 29.51 4.58 13.33
CA LYS A 169 30.81 5.18 12.99
C LYS A 169 30.74 5.92 11.65
N ASP A 170 30.05 5.35 10.67
CA ASP A 170 30.05 5.84 9.30
C ASP A 170 28.68 6.45 8.93
N GLY A 171 27.71 6.43 9.83
CA GLY A 171 26.34 6.91 9.58
C GLY A 171 25.62 6.14 8.47
N THR A 172 25.89 4.84 8.32
CA THR A 172 25.32 4.04 7.21
C THR A 172 24.26 3.06 7.65
N ILE A 173 23.27 2.86 6.79
CA ILE A 173 22.13 1.94 6.97
C ILE A 173 22.23 0.88 5.88
N TYR A 174 22.12 -0.39 6.28
CA TYR A 174 22.06 -1.52 5.36
C TYR A 174 20.68 -2.16 5.42
N MET A 175 20.10 -2.39 4.24
CA MET A 175 18.82 -3.04 4.09
C MET A 175 18.95 -4.32 3.26
N VAL A 176 18.00 -5.24 3.43
CA VAL A 176 17.84 -6.42 2.57
C VAL A 176 16.43 -6.46 2.04
N THR A 177 16.28 -7.01 0.84
CA THR A 177 14.98 -7.41 0.32
C THR A 177 14.56 -8.74 0.95
N ARG A 178 13.27 -9.07 0.92
CA ARG A 178 12.76 -10.37 1.37
C ARG A 178 13.45 -11.57 0.71
N GLU A 179 13.96 -11.38 -0.51
CA GLU A 179 14.72 -12.39 -1.26
C GLU A 179 16.18 -12.52 -0.78
N GLY A 180 16.55 -11.78 0.25
CA GLY A 180 17.91 -11.80 0.81
C GLY A 180 18.95 -10.98 0.03
N LYS A 181 18.52 -10.22 -0.99
CA LYS A 181 19.42 -9.33 -1.73
C LYS A 181 19.75 -8.12 -0.87
N LYS A 182 21.02 -7.97 -0.52
CA LYS A 182 21.51 -6.78 0.19
C LYS A 182 21.45 -5.54 -0.71
N THR A 183 21.02 -4.44 -0.13
CA THR A 183 21.10 -3.12 -0.78
C THR A 183 22.50 -2.53 -0.59
N TRP A 184 22.80 -1.48 -1.34
CA TRP A 184 23.97 -0.65 -1.11
C TRP A 184 23.85 0.08 0.24
N PRO A 185 24.95 0.52 0.88
CA PRO A 185 24.87 1.34 2.08
C PRO A 185 24.15 2.65 1.77
N LEU A 186 23.16 3.00 2.59
CA LEU A 186 22.46 4.27 2.57
C LEU A 186 23.07 5.19 3.62
N ASP A 187 23.55 6.35 3.20
CA ASP A 187 24.08 7.38 4.07
C ASP A 187 22.92 8.07 4.82
N PHE A 188 22.99 8.07 6.15
CA PHE A 188 21.95 8.66 6.99
C PHE A 188 21.88 10.18 6.86
N GLN A 189 23.01 10.87 6.69
CA GLN A 189 23.01 12.32 6.51
C GLN A 189 22.28 12.72 5.24
N LYS A 190 22.49 12.00 4.12
CA LYS A 190 21.75 12.22 2.89
C LYS A 190 20.27 11.91 3.06
N LEU A 191 19.93 10.88 3.81
CA LEU A 191 18.56 10.56 4.14
C LEU A 191 17.90 11.67 4.95
N GLU A 192 18.61 12.25 5.91
CA GLU A 192 18.15 13.38 6.73
C GLU A 192 17.97 14.67 5.89
N GLU A 193 18.85 14.93 4.94
CA GLU A 193 18.71 16.03 3.98
C GLU A 193 17.44 15.87 3.14
N VAL A 194 17.18 14.67 2.60
CA VAL A 194 15.97 14.36 1.85
C VAL A 194 14.73 14.51 2.71
N HIS A 195 14.77 13.97 3.92
CA HIS A 195 13.68 14.10 4.90
C HIS A 195 13.36 15.59 5.16
N THR A 196 14.38 16.41 5.38
CA THR A 196 14.23 17.86 5.61
C THR A 196 13.59 18.56 4.40
N LYS A 197 14.05 18.26 3.19
CA LYS A 197 13.46 18.81 1.95
C LYS A 197 11.99 18.46 1.77
N ILE A 198 11.61 17.23 2.12
CA ILE A 198 10.20 16.80 2.08
C ILE A 198 9.36 17.60 3.08
N HIS A 199 9.84 17.76 4.30
CA HIS A 199 9.12 18.52 5.34
C HIS A 199 9.03 20.01 5.04
N ASN A 200 10.04 20.57 4.37
CA ASN A 200 10.04 21.96 3.88
C ASN A 200 9.21 22.14 2.60
N ARG A 201 8.63 21.07 2.04
CA ARG A 201 7.89 21.08 0.78
C ARG A 201 8.74 21.47 -0.45
N GLU A 202 10.03 21.26 -0.37
CA GLU A 202 10.96 21.51 -1.49
C GLU A 202 10.90 20.39 -2.54
N ILE A 203 10.64 19.15 -2.08
CA ILE A 203 10.43 17.97 -2.92
C ILE A 203 9.23 17.16 -2.42
N ALA A 204 8.57 16.43 -3.33
CA ALA A 204 7.52 15.52 -2.97
C ALA A 204 8.08 14.17 -2.45
N LEU A 205 7.31 13.47 -1.61
CA LEU A 205 7.62 12.11 -1.15
C LEU A 205 7.34 11.10 -2.28
N MET A 206 8.08 11.20 -3.37
CA MET A 206 7.99 10.35 -4.55
C MET A 206 9.36 9.83 -4.95
N ALA A 207 9.40 8.58 -5.41
CA ALA A 207 10.66 7.90 -5.72
C ALA A 207 11.53 8.68 -6.70
N TYR A 208 10.97 9.25 -7.76
CA TYR A 208 11.73 9.99 -8.77
C TYR A 208 12.30 11.32 -8.26
N GLU A 209 11.64 12.00 -7.31
CA GLU A 209 12.15 13.21 -6.68
C GLU A 209 13.32 12.89 -5.74
N ILE A 210 13.18 11.78 -5.01
CA ILE A 210 14.22 11.30 -4.09
C ILE A 210 15.44 10.79 -4.87
N ASP A 211 15.25 10.13 -6.01
CA ASP A 211 16.34 9.65 -6.87
C ASP A 211 17.21 10.80 -7.42
N ARG A 212 16.68 12.01 -7.51
CA ARG A 212 17.49 13.20 -7.83
C ARG A 212 18.47 13.60 -6.71
N CYS A 213 18.10 13.27 -5.47
CA CYS A 213 18.93 13.58 -4.29
C CYS A 213 19.85 12.41 -3.93
N ILE A 214 19.31 11.20 -3.96
CA ILE A 214 20.01 9.95 -3.66
C ILE A 214 19.76 8.96 -4.80
N PRO A 215 20.60 8.95 -5.85
CA PRO A 215 20.40 8.10 -7.02
C PRO A 215 20.25 6.62 -6.66
N THR A 216 19.31 5.94 -7.31
CA THR A 216 18.94 4.52 -7.13
C THR A 216 18.22 4.17 -5.82
N TRP A 217 18.04 5.14 -4.92
CA TRP A 217 17.42 4.92 -3.61
C TRP A 217 15.96 5.37 -3.51
N GLY A 218 15.46 6.08 -4.52
CA GLY A 218 14.16 6.74 -4.47
C GLY A 218 13.05 5.85 -3.98
N ASN A 219 12.95 4.65 -4.52
CA ASN A 219 11.90 3.70 -4.15
C ASN A 219 12.03 3.19 -2.70
N TYR A 220 13.25 2.86 -2.27
CA TYR A 220 13.51 2.33 -0.93
C TYR A 220 13.34 3.39 0.14
N VAL A 221 13.85 4.59 -0.11
CA VAL A 221 13.74 5.74 0.79
C VAL A 221 12.29 6.22 0.87
N THR A 222 11.55 6.26 -0.25
CA THR A 222 10.11 6.57 -0.23
C THR A 222 9.35 5.64 0.72
N GLY A 223 9.59 4.33 0.62
CA GLY A 223 8.97 3.35 1.50
C GLY A 223 9.35 3.54 2.97
N LEU A 224 10.63 3.76 3.26
CA LEU A 224 11.11 4.00 4.62
C LEU A 224 10.48 5.25 5.24
N LEU A 225 10.48 6.37 4.52
CA LEU A 225 9.92 7.62 5.01
C LEU A 225 8.40 7.56 5.18
N LYS A 226 7.68 6.86 4.27
CA LYS A 226 6.25 6.55 4.45
C LYS A 226 5.99 5.74 5.72
N TYR A 227 6.78 4.70 5.93
CA TYR A 227 6.69 3.89 7.15
C TYR A 227 6.91 4.73 8.41
N LEU A 228 7.85 5.67 8.38
CA LEU A 228 8.15 6.58 9.48
C LEU A 228 7.11 7.72 9.65
N GLY A 229 6.09 7.76 8.82
CA GLY A 229 4.96 8.69 8.95
C GLY A 229 5.16 10.05 8.29
N CYS A 230 6.16 10.22 7.43
CA CYS A 230 6.44 11.50 6.76
C CYS A 230 5.29 11.98 5.83
N GLU A 231 4.41 11.09 5.38
CA GLU A 231 3.22 11.47 4.58
C GLU A 231 2.24 12.37 5.33
N LYS A 232 2.18 12.25 6.66
CA LYS A 232 1.18 12.96 7.48
C LYS A 232 1.51 14.43 7.74
N VAL A 233 2.73 14.85 7.42
CA VAL A 233 3.17 16.24 7.61
C VAL A 233 2.84 17.09 6.39
N MET A 234 2.34 16.48 5.32
CA MET A 234 2.06 17.14 4.04
C MET A 234 0.58 17.57 3.87
N THR A 235 -0.27 17.28 4.84
CA THR A 235 -1.64 17.76 4.95
C THR A 235 -1.72 18.91 5.92
#